data_5c9d87f950dfa7772177ede68fbb1d83
#
_entry.id   5c9d87f950dfa7772177ede68fbb1d83
#
_cell.length_a   1.000
_cell.length_b   1.000
_cell.length_c   1.000
_cell.angle_alpha   90.00
_cell.angle_beta   90.00
_cell.angle_gamma   90.00
#
_symmetry.space_group_name_H-M   'P 1'
#
loop_
_entity.id
_entity.type
_entity.pdbx_description
1 polymer ?
#
loop_
_entity_poly.entity_id
_entity_poly.type
_entity_poly.pdbx_seq_one_letter_code
_entity_poly.pdbx_strand_id
1 'polypeptide(L)'
;MAEETDRAKALALAVRQYDTTGRGVFVFSTSETGTSWVKPDLAVVEWPDGEWEGNALVFDQSALQRRRMIGAPMMGIRSVCVARMPGGEDGRREFFRTLATSRWAQCGELVIVGELPDDSECAALRGLAAEFGVGVVCLEIADERLCELPGAEEIFKAGDEECAALLAELTPVRLASSRLKALEADTGETLGGEFGALFDWLAACLERGSVEEYEFRVSCY
;
A
#
# COMPACT_ATOMS: atom_id res chain seq x y z
N MET A 1 8.06 2.17 22.60
CA MET A 1 9.28 2.73 21.92
C MET A 1 9.90 1.74 20.92
N ALA A 2 10.44 0.57 21.30
CA ALA A 2 11.04 -0.35 20.32
C ALA A 2 10.03 -0.87 19.27
N GLU A 3 8.87 -1.32 19.70
CA GLU A 3 7.79 -1.84 18.87
C GLU A 3 7.21 -0.78 17.90
N GLU A 4 7.08 0.46 18.33
CA GLU A 4 6.67 1.60 17.51
C GLU A 4 7.71 1.92 16.43
N THR A 5 9.01 1.82 16.76
CA THR A 5 10.12 2.00 15.83
C THR A 5 10.11 0.91 14.74
N ASP A 6 9.87 -0.35 15.11
CA ASP A 6 9.84 -1.48 14.18
C ASP A 6 8.64 -1.41 13.23
N ARG A 7 7.48 -0.94 13.72
CA ARG A 7 6.32 -0.70 12.87
C ARG A 7 6.59 0.40 11.85
N ALA A 8 7.25 1.47 12.25
CA ALA A 8 7.62 2.56 11.35
C ALA A 8 8.59 2.06 10.25
N LYS A 9 9.57 1.20 10.61
CA LYS A 9 10.45 0.56 9.64
C LYS A 9 9.68 -0.34 8.68
N ALA A 10 8.75 -1.17 9.19
CA ALA A 10 7.90 -2.03 8.37
C ALA A 10 7.09 -1.22 7.36
N LEU A 11 6.51 -0.10 7.79
CA LEU A 11 5.79 0.83 6.92
C LEU A 11 6.71 1.40 5.82
N ALA A 12 7.91 1.87 6.19
CA ALA A 12 8.87 2.41 5.25
C ALA A 12 9.29 1.38 4.20
N LEU A 13 9.56 0.14 4.60
CA LEU A 13 9.88 -0.96 3.69
C LEU A 13 8.72 -1.28 2.73
N ALA A 14 7.49 -1.32 3.24
CA ALA A 14 6.31 -1.56 2.41
C ALA A 14 6.12 -0.44 1.38
N VAL A 15 6.29 0.84 1.77
CA VAL A 15 6.25 1.98 0.84
C VAL A 15 7.30 1.81 -0.26
N ARG A 16 8.55 1.53 0.10
CA ARG A 16 9.64 1.37 -0.88
C ARG A 16 9.40 0.19 -1.81
N GLN A 17 8.83 -0.90 -1.31
CA GLN A 17 8.46 -2.06 -2.13
C GLN A 17 7.42 -1.71 -3.22
N TYR A 18 6.45 -0.86 -2.91
CA TYR A 18 5.47 -0.41 -3.92
C TYR A 18 6.04 0.65 -4.86
N ASP A 19 6.84 1.57 -4.36
CA ASP A 19 7.46 2.65 -5.09
C ASP A 19 8.34 2.15 -6.25
N THR A 20 9.18 1.13 -6.01
CA THR A 20 10.02 0.51 -7.04
C THR A 20 9.24 -0.12 -8.20
N THR A 21 7.94 -0.29 -8.07
CA THR A 21 7.07 -0.83 -9.13
C THR A 21 6.41 0.27 -9.98
N GLY A 22 6.79 1.52 -9.82
CA GLY A 22 6.21 2.66 -10.56
C GLY A 22 4.76 2.96 -10.18
N ARG A 23 4.39 2.68 -8.92
CA ARG A 23 3.06 2.93 -8.36
C ARG A 23 3.09 4.16 -7.49
N GLY A 24 2.07 5.01 -7.58
CA GLY A 24 1.89 6.10 -6.64
C GLY A 24 1.55 5.57 -5.24
N VAL A 25 2.25 6.04 -4.22
CA VAL A 25 2.01 5.64 -2.83
C VAL A 25 1.61 6.86 -2.01
N PHE A 26 0.40 6.83 -1.48
CA PHE A 26 -0.09 7.83 -0.53
C PHE A 26 -0.04 7.25 0.89
N VAL A 27 0.69 7.89 1.77
CA VAL A 27 0.86 7.46 3.17
C VAL A 27 -0.12 8.23 4.05
N PHE A 28 -1.01 7.52 4.73
CA PHE A 28 -1.88 8.14 5.73
C PHE A 28 -1.13 8.38 7.03
N SER A 29 -1.42 9.49 7.72
CA SER A 29 -0.79 9.77 9.00
C SER A 29 -1.12 8.66 10.01
N THR A 30 -0.11 8.17 10.70
CA THR A 30 -0.32 7.24 11.81
C THR A 30 -0.97 8.02 12.96
N SER A 31 -2.11 7.53 13.49
CA SER A 31 -2.66 8.12 14.69
C SER A 31 -1.72 7.83 15.86
N GLU A 32 -1.50 8.81 16.74
CA GLU A 32 -0.69 8.66 17.97
C GLU A 32 -1.19 7.53 18.90
N THR A 33 -2.40 7.02 18.67
CA THR A 33 -3.09 6.03 19.52
C THR A 33 -3.07 4.59 18.97
N GLY A 34 -2.28 4.28 17.94
CA GLY A 34 -2.17 2.91 17.44
C GLY A 34 -2.90 2.63 16.11
N THR A 35 -3.27 1.37 15.87
CA THR A 35 -3.90 0.92 14.61
C THR A 35 -5.30 1.49 14.42
N SER A 36 -5.50 2.25 13.36
CA SER A 36 -6.81 2.77 12.99
C SER A 36 -7.66 1.69 12.30
N TRP A 37 -8.93 1.59 12.67
CA TRP A 37 -9.95 0.80 11.96
C TRP A 37 -10.69 1.62 10.90
N VAL A 38 -10.42 2.91 10.80
CA VAL A 38 -11.09 3.85 9.90
C VAL A 38 -10.31 4.03 8.61
N LYS A 39 -8.98 4.10 8.70
CA LYS A 39 -8.09 4.34 7.57
C LYS A 39 -7.00 3.29 7.46
N PRO A 40 -6.54 2.95 6.24
CA PRO A 40 -5.38 2.10 6.03
C PRO A 40 -4.09 2.81 6.40
N ASP A 41 -2.97 2.11 6.29
CA ASP A 41 -1.65 2.73 6.42
C ASP A 41 -1.22 3.39 5.10
N LEU A 42 -1.59 2.78 3.95
CA LEU A 42 -1.25 3.26 2.61
C LEU A 42 -2.44 3.20 1.65
N ALA A 43 -2.46 4.09 0.67
CA ALA A 43 -3.14 3.90 -0.60
C ALA A 43 -2.10 3.73 -1.71
N VAL A 44 -2.21 2.66 -2.48
CA VAL A 44 -1.35 2.42 -3.63
C VAL A 44 -2.16 2.65 -4.90
N VAL A 45 -1.69 3.54 -5.76
CA VAL A 45 -2.37 3.94 -7.00
C VAL A 45 -1.62 3.37 -8.19
N GLU A 46 -2.33 2.65 -9.05
CA GLU A 46 -1.83 2.09 -10.29
C GLU A 46 -2.41 2.84 -11.48
N TRP A 47 -1.54 3.28 -12.39
CA TRP A 47 -1.91 4.03 -13.59
C TRP A 47 -1.71 3.14 -14.83
N PRO A 48 -2.76 2.46 -15.34
CA PRO A 48 -2.58 1.41 -16.34
C PRO A 48 -2.20 1.92 -17.74
N ASP A 49 -2.46 3.19 -18.03
CA ASP A 49 -2.24 3.77 -19.37
C ASP A 49 -1.24 4.94 -19.29
N GLY A 50 -0.21 4.81 -18.44
CA GLY A 50 0.87 5.79 -18.33
C GLY A 50 2.17 5.27 -18.95
N GLU A 51 2.91 6.16 -19.61
CA GLU A 51 4.26 5.92 -20.09
C GLU A 51 5.22 6.93 -19.46
N TRP A 52 6.43 6.49 -19.13
CA TRP A 52 7.44 7.36 -18.57
C TRP A 52 8.04 8.27 -19.62
N GLU A 53 7.92 9.58 -19.44
CA GLU A 53 8.57 10.63 -20.22
C GLU A 53 9.47 11.45 -19.29
N GLY A 54 10.77 11.17 -19.27
CA GLY A 54 11.69 11.80 -18.33
C GLY A 54 11.35 11.41 -16.89
N ASN A 55 11.02 12.41 -16.05
CA ASN A 55 10.69 12.24 -14.63
C ASN A 55 9.17 12.27 -14.35
N ALA A 56 8.34 12.09 -15.37
CA ALA A 56 6.90 12.07 -15.22
C ALA A 56 6.29 10.82 -15.87
N LEU A 57 5.27 10.28 -15.24
CA LEU A 57 4.38 9.29 -15.85
C LEU A 57 3.26 10.05 -16.58
N VAL A 58 3.31 10.07 -17.90
CA VAL A 58 2.35 10.78 -18.75
C VAL A 58 1.25 9.83 -19.18
N PHE A 59 -0.01 10.27 -19.09
CA PHE A 59 -1.17 9.45 -19.41
C PHE A 59 -1.54 9.53 -20.87
N ASP A 60 -1.83 8.39 -21.51
CA ASP A 60 -2.52 8.37 -22.82
C ASP A 60 -3.96 8.90 -22.67
N GLN A 61 -4.16 10.16 -23.01
CA GLN A 61 -5.46 10.83 -22.92
C GLN A 61 -6.54 10.11 -23.74
N SER A 62 -6.16 9.49 -24.88
CA SER A 62 -7.09 8.73 -25.72
C SER A 62 -7.50 7.44 -25.02
N ALA A 63 -6.58 6.77 -24.31
CA ALA A 63 -6.88 5.59 -23.53
C ALA A 63 -7.78 5.93 -22.33
N LEU A 64 -7.47 7.00 -21.59
CA LEU A 64 -8.32 7.49 -20.50
C LEU A 64 -9.74 7.84 -20.99
N GLN A 65 -9.87 8.50 -22.13
CA GLN A 65 -11.17 8.80 -22.71
C GLN A 65 -11.94 7.52 -23.10
N ARG A 66 -11.26 6.54 -23.71
CA ARG A 66 -11.88 5.22 -24.02
C ARG A 66 -12.35 4.53 -22.75
N ARG A 67 -11.54 4.50 -21.67
CA ARG A 67 -11.93 3.92 -20.38
C ARG A 67 -13.18 4.60 -19.83
N ARG A 68 -13.20 5.94 -19.84
CA ARG A 68 -14.34 6.72 -19.37
C ARG A 68 -15.62 6.38 -20.15
N MET A 69 -15.53 6.24 -21.49
CA MET A 69 -16.67 5.92 -22.34
C MET A 69 -17.27 4.54 -22.06
N ILE A 70 -16.47 3.56 -21.70
CA ILE A 70 -16.93 2.19 -21.40
C ILE A 70 -17.17 1.95 -19.90
N GLY A 71 -17.03 2.98 -19.07
CA GLY A 71 -17.18 2.84 -17.61
C GLY A 71 -16.08 2.05 -16.93
N ALA A 72 -14.91 1.90 -17.57
CA ALA A 72 -13.77 1.25 -16.96
C ALA A 72 -13.02 2.22 -16.01
N PRO A 73 -12.43 1.74 -14.93
CA PRO A 73 -11.66 2.59 -14.01
C PRO A 73 -10.45 3.19 -14.71
N MET A 74 -10.22 4.50 -14.50
CA MET A 74 -9.07 5.23 -15.05
C MET A 74 -7.77 4.93 -14.31
N MET A 75 -7.87 4.47 -13.07
CA MET A 75 -6.75 4.08 -12.21
C MET A 75 -7.15 2.90 -11.33
N GLY A 76 -6.18 2.18 -10.82
CA GLY A 76 -6.34 1.19 -9.78
C GLY A 76 -6.03 1.80 -8.41
N ILE A 77 -6.90 1.59 -7.41
CA ILE A 77 -6.63 2.02 -6.02
C ILE A 77 -6.68 0.80 -5.12
N ARG A 78 -5.60 0.60 -4.39
CA ARG A 78 -5.43 -0.45 -3.40
C ARG A 78 -5.30 0.17 -2.02
N SER A 79 -6.09 -0.30 -1.06
CA SER A 79 -5.95 0.00 0.36
C SER A 79 -4.99 -1.00 0.99
N VAL A 80 -3.94 -0.53 1.64
CA VAL A 80 -2.91 -1.40 2.22
C VAL A 80 -2.80 -1.15 3.71
N CYS A 81 -2.89 -2.21 4.48
CA CYS A 81 -2.50 -2.22 5.89
C CYS A 81 -1.17 -2.94 6.05
N VAL A 82 -0.28 -2.35 6.82
CA VAL A 82 1.03 -2.92 7.12
C VAL A 82 1.00 -3.42 8.57
N ALA A 83 1.37 -4.66 8.75
CA ALA A 83 1.47 -5.30 10.05
C ALA A 83 2.87 -5.85 10.28
N ARG A 84 3.33 -5.75 11.51
CA ARG A 84 4.41 -6.57 12.04
C ARG A 84 3.79 -7.62 12.94
N MET A 85 4.18 -8.87 12.77
CA MET A 85 3.64 -9.98 13.54
C MET A 85 4.79 -10.74 14.22
N PRO A 86 5.33 -10.22 15.34
CA PRO A 86 6.36 -10.93 16.09
C PRO A 86 5.75 -12.19 16.72
N GLY A 87 6.28 -13.35 16.34
CA GLY A 87 6.14 -14.63 17.02
C GLY A 87 4.77 -14.99 17.61
N GLY A 88 3.72 -15.21 16.79
CA GLY A 88 2.45 -15.78 17.25
C GLY A 88 1.33 -14.77 17.51
N GLU A 89 1.42 -13.55 17.05
CA GLU A 89 0.29 -12.62 17.04
C GLU A 89 -0.78 -13.05 16.03
N ASP A 90 -2.04 -12.77 16.36
CA ASP A 90 -3.19 -13.16 15.55
C ASP A 90 -3.31 -12.30 14.28
N GLY A 91 -2.79 -12.80 13.16
CA GLY A 91 -2.92 -12.19 11.84
C GLY A 91 -4.35 -11.94 11.38
N ARG A 92 -5.32 -12.61 11.99
CA ARG A 92 -6.75 -12.40 11.71
C ARG A 92 -7.21 -10.99 12.08
N ARG A 93 -6.71 -10.42 13.19
CA ARG A 93 -7.03 -9.05 13.58
C ARG A 93 -6.61 -8.08 12.50
N GLU A 94 -5.38 -8.18 12.03
CA GLU A 94 -4.85 -7.30 10.99
C GLU A 94 -5.53 -7.55 9.63
N PHE A 95 -5.90 -8.80 9.33
CA PHE A 95 -6.70 -9.14 8.17
C PHE A 95 -8.07 -8.45 8.19
N PHE A 96 -8.80 -8.51 9.30
CA PHE A 96 -10.10 -7.85 9.42
C PHE A 96 -10.00 -6.33 9.47
N ARG A 97 -8.92 -5.77 10.01
CA ARG A 97 -8.60 -4.35 9.88
C ARG A 97 -8.44 -3.97 8.42
N THR A 98 -7.67 -4.73 7.66
CA THR A 98 -7.49 -4.52 6.21
C THR A 98 -8.81 -4.61 5.46
N LEU A 99 -9.63 -5.59 5.76
CA LEU A 99 -10.96 -5.73 5.16
C LEU A 99 -11.84 -4.50 5.46
N ALA A 100 -11.89 -4.04 6.71
CA ALA A 100 -12.68 -2.89 7.13
C ALA A 100 -12.22 -1.60 6.44
N THR A 101 -10.91 -1.36 6.39
CA THR A 101 -10.32 -0.14 5.83
C THR A 101 -10.24 -0.14 4.30
N SER A 102 -10.53 -1.27 3.63
CA SER A 102 -10.46 -1.39 2.16
C SER A 102 -11.79 -1.13 1.44
N ARG A 103 -12.86 -0.81 2.15
CA ARG A 103 -14.20 -0.67 1.55
C ARG A 103 -14.28 0.41 0.48
N TRP A 104 -13.53 1.48 0.63
CA TRP A 104 -13.46 2.62 -0.28
C TRP A 104 -12.55 2.39 -1.51
N ALA A 105 -11.68 1.37 -1.49
CA ALA A 105 -10.72 1.06 -2.56
C ALA A 105 -11.22 -0.11 -3.42
N GLN A 106 -10.61 -0.31 -4.59
CA GLN A 106 -10.93 -1.44 -5.47
C GLN A 106 -10.48 -2.79 -4.91
N CYS A 107 -9.44 -2.79 -4.07
CA CYS A 107 -9.02 -3.99 -3.34
C CYS A 107 -8.30 -3.62 -2.05
N GLY A 108 -8.27 -4.57 -1.12
CA GLY A 108 -7.46 -4.51 0.10
C GLY A 108 -6.27 -5.45 0.02
N GLU A 109 -5.16 -5.06 0.63
CA GLU A 109 -3.98 -5.91 0.77
C GLU A 109 -3.38 -5.76 2.16
N LEU A 110 -3.17 -6.88 2.83
CA LEU A 110 -2.40 -6.95 4.07
C LEU A 110 -0.95 -7.25 3.71
N VAL A 111 -0.04 -6.39 4.15
CA VAL A 111 1.40 -6.59 4.06
C VAL A 111 1.94 -6.90 5.44
N ILE A 112 2.48 -8.09 5.60
CA ILE A 112 3.15 -8.54 6.82
C ILE A 112 4.65 -8.38 6.62
N VAL A 113 5.32 -7.66 7.53
CA VAL A 113 6.79 -7.48 7.48
C VAL A 113 7.39 -8.17 8.69
N GLY A 114 8.25 -9.14 8.45
CA GLY A 114 8.89 -9.96 9.48
C GLY A 114 8.99 -11.42 9.07
N GLU A 115 9.10 -12.31 10.04
CA GLU A 115 9.14 -13.74 9.78
C GLU A 115 7.82 -14.24 9.19
N LEU A 116 7.92 -15.22 8.29
CA LEU A 116 6.74 -15.85 7.70
C LEU A 116 5.95 -16.55 8.83
N PRO A 117 4.63 -16.28 8.95
CA PRO A 117 3.79 -16.99 9.89
C PRO A 117 3.87 -18.53 9.71
N ASP A 118 3.58 -19.29 10.75
CA ASP A 118 3.57 -20.73 10.64
C ASP A 118 2.54 -21.26 9.63
N ASP A 119 2.66 -22.54 9.25
CA ASP A 119 1.79 -23.15 8.23
C ASP A 119 0.31 -23.08 8.57
N SER A 120 -0.05 -23.18 9.86
CA SER A 120 -1.43 -23.10 10.35
C SER A 120 -2.00 -21.70 10.15
N GLU A 121 -1.24 -20.67 10.50
CA GLU A 121 -1.63 -19.28 10.33
C GLU A 121 -1.66 -18.88 8.86
N CYS A 122 -0.66 -19.29 8.09
CA CYS A 122 -0.66 -19.13 6.63
C CYS A 122 -1.90 -19.77 5.98
N ALA A 123 -2.29 -20.96 6.41
CA ALA A 123 -3.50 -21.63 5.92
C ALA A 123 -4.78 -20.88 6.32
N ALA A 124 -4.85 -20.35 7.54
CA ALA A 124 -5.97 -19.54 8.01
C ALA A 124 -6.10 -18.24 7.22
N LEU A 125 -4.99 -17.52 7.00
CA LEU A 125 -4.97 -16.28 6.20
C LEU A 125 -5.36 -16.55 4.75
N ARG A 126 -4.89 -17.64 4.13
CA ARG A 126 -5.32 -18.04 2.77
C ARG A 126 -6.82 -18.33 2.70
N GLY A 127 -7.37 -18.99 3.74
CA GLY A 127 -8.82 -19.26 3.84
C GLY A 127 -9.64 -17.97 3.88
N LEU A 128 -9.27 -17.04 4.75
CA LEU A 128 -9.90 -15.72 4.86
C LEU A 128 -9.75 -14.92 3.56
N ALA A 129 -8.58 -14.93 2.96
CA ALA A 129 -8.32 -14.24 1.70
C ALA A 129 -9.20 -14.77 0.55
N ALA A 130 -9.36 -16.08 0.46
CA ALA A 130 -10.23 -16.72 -0.53
C ALA A 130 -11.70 -16.33 -0.35
N GLU A 131 -12.16 -16.20 0.90
CA GLU A 131 -13.53 -15.81 1.24
C GLU A 131 -13.78 -14.32 0.97
N PHE A 132 -12.96 -13.45 1.51
CA PHE A 132 -13.20 -11.99 1.51
C PHE A 132 -12.52 -11.24 0.35
N GLY A 133 -11.60 -11.84 -0.38
CA GLY A 133 -10.93 -11.23 -1.53
C GLY A 133 -9.84 -10.21 -1.17
N VAL A 134 -9.36 -10.19 0.06
CA VAL A 134 -8.22 -9.38 0.51
C VAL A 134 -6.93 -10.10 0.14
N GLY A 135 -5.97 -9.38 -0.46
CA GLY A 135 -4.63 -9.92 -0.73
C GLY A 135 -3.79 -10.02 0.55
N VAL A 136 -2.87 -10.96 0.59
CA VAL A 136 -1.91 -11.11 1.69
C VAL A 136 -0.53 -11.34 1.11
N VAL A 137 0.41 -10.47 1.48
CA VAL A 137 1.83 -10.54 1.10
C VAL A 137 2.66 -10.50 2.37
N CYS A 138 3.63 -11.39 2.49
CA CYS A 138 4.65 -11.33 3.51
C CYS A 138 5.95 -10.81 2.86
N LEU A 139 6.54 -9.77 3.44
CA LEU A 139 7.89 -9.33 3.17
C LEU A 139 8.77 -10.00 4.24
N GLU A 140 9.25 -11.20 3.93
CA GLU A 140 9.96 -12.03 4.88
C GLU A 140 11.35 -11.46 5.16
N ILE A 141 11.62 -11.26 6.44
CA ILE A 141 12.91 -10.85 6.98
C ILE A 141 13.01 -11.34 8.42
N ALA A 142 14.18 -11.84 8.84
CA ALA A 142 14.41 -12.22 10.22
C ALA A 142 14.26 -11.04 11.18
N ASP A 143 13.68 -11.25 12.35
CA ASP A 143 13.41 -10.19 13.33
C ASP A 143 14.69 -9.47 13.77
N GLU A 144 15.80 -10.22 13.99
CA GLU A 144 17.09 -9.63 14.33
C GLU A 144 17.58 -8.68 13.23
N ARG A 145 17.39 -9.10 11.96
CA ARG A 145 17.84 -8.30 10.82
C ARG A 145 16.98 -7.06 10.65
N LEU A 146 15.68 -7.12 10.85
CA LEU A 146 14.79 -5.96 10.84
C LEU A 146 15.21 -4.91 11.90
N CYS A 147 15.61 -5.37 13.09
CA CYS A 147 16.11 -4.48 14.14
C CYS A 147 17.40 -3.75 13.73
N GLU A 148 18.28 -4.41 12.98
CA GLU A 148 19.56 -3.85 12.50
C GLU A 148 19.40 -2.86 11.33
N LEU A 149 18.28 -2.89 10.61
CA LEU A 149 18.03 -1.97 9.50
C LEU A 149 18.05 -0.51 9.96
N PRO A 150 18.36 0.43 9.05
CA PRO A 150 18.27 1.87 9.31
C PRO A 150 16.89 2.28 9.86
N GLY A 151 16.82 3.46 10.47
CA GLY A 151 15.55 4.02 10.92
C GLY A 151 14.59 4.28 9.76
N ALA A 152 13.27 4.33 10.05
CA ALA A 152 12.25 4.54 9.03
C ALA A 152 12.52 5.77 8.16
N GLU A 153 12.96 6.88 8.75
CA GLU A 153 13.28 8.12 8.04
C GLU A 153 14.46 7.94 7.08
N GLU A 154 15.46 7.15 7.46
CA GLU A 154 16.61 6.84 6.60
C GLU A 154 16.18 5.93 5.44
N ILE A 155 15.33 4.93 5.70
CA ILE A 155 14.74 4.06 4.66
C ILE A 155 13.93 4.90 3.65
N PHE A 156 13.13 5.87 4.12
CA PHE A 156 12.37 6.76 3.24
C PHE A 156 13.27 7.66 2.38
N LYS A 157 14.41 8.08 2.91
CA LYS A 157 15.37 8.97 2.23
C LYS A 157 16.41 8.22 1.40
N ALA A 158 16.48 6.89 1.51
CA ALA A 158 17.45 6.08 0.81
C ALA A 158 17.40 6.31 -0.71
N GLY A 159 18.53 6.49 -1.35
CA GLY A 159 18.66 6.55 -2.80
C GLY A 159 18.33 5.21 -3.45
N ASP A 160 18.24 5.18 -4.79
CA ASP A 160 17.79 3.97 -5.51
C ASP A 160 18.70 2.75 -5.28
N GLU A 161 20.02 2.95 -5.23
CA GLU A 161 20.97 1.86 -4.97
C GLU A 161 20.85 1.32 -3.53
N GLU A 162 20.73 2.22 -2.55
CA GLU A 162 20.54 1.85 -1.15
C GLU A 162 19.20 1.17 -0.94
N CYS A 163 18.15 1.70 -1.57
CA CYS A 163 16.81 1.12 -1.55
C CYS A 163 16.83 -0.29 -2.15
N ALA A 164 17.45 -0.48 -3.31
CA ALA A 164 17.56 -1.78 -3.93
C ALA A 164 18.32 -2.79 -3.03
N ALA A 165 19.37 -2.34 -2.34
CA ALA A 165 20.10 -3.16 -1.38
C ALA A 165 19.23 -3.56 -0.17
N LEU A 166 18.46 -2.62 0.39
CA LEU A 166 17.52 -2.89 1.49
C LEU A 166 16.42 -3.87 1.07
N LEU A 167 15.84 -3.66 -0.11
CA LEU A 167 14.77 -4.53 -0.62
C LEU A 167 15.27 -5.91 -1.02
N ALA A 168 16.55 -6.05 -1.38
CA ALA A 168 17.16 -7.35 -1.67
C ALA A 168 17.29 -8.24 -0.41
N GLU A 169 17.19 -7.67 0.78
CA GLU A 169 17.14 -8.43 2.03
C GLU A 169 15.75 -9.03 2.32
N LEU A 170 14.72 -8.55 1.63
CA LEU A 170 13.34 -9.01 1.80
C LEU A 170 13.04 -10.14 0.81
N THR A 171 12.37 -11.18 1.28
CA THR A 171 11.80 -12.20 0.41
C THR A 171 10.28 -12.01 0.32
N PRO A 172 9.76 -11.43 -0.78
CA PRO A 172 8.32 -11.24 -0.92
C PRO A 172 7.62 -12.57 -1.19
N VAL A 173 6.80 -13.02 -0.25
CA VAL A 173 5.98 -14.24 -0.33
C VAL A 173 4.52 -13.85 -0.45
N ARG A 174 3.90 -14.11 -1.60
CA ARG A 174 2.47 -13.86 -1.80
C ARG A 174 1.64 -15.05 -1.31
N LEU A 175 0.97 -14.88 -0.19
CA LEU A 175 0.07 -15.91 0.37
C LEU A 175 -1.27 -15.96 -0.36
N ALA A 176 -1.80 -14.80 -0.78
CA ALA A 176 -3.05 -14.69 -1.54
C ALA A 176 -3.09 -13.42 -2.39
N SER A 177 -3.77 -13.48 -3.53
CA SER A 177 -4.03 -12.32 -4.39
C SER A 177 -5.34 -11.65 -4.01
N SER A 178 -5.39 -10.31 -4.05
CA SER A 178 -6.62 -9.55 -3.88
C SER A 178 -7.58 -9.74 -5.06
N ARG A 179 -8.88 -9.67 -4.79
CA ARG A 179 -9.90 -9.55 -5.84
C ARG A 179 -10.26 -8.09 -6.05
N LEU A 180 -10.31 -7.68 -7.31
CA LEU A 180 -10.75 -6.34 -7.68
C LEU A 180 -12.29 -6.26 -7.59
N LYS A 181 -12.79 -5.18 -7.00
CA LYS A 181 -14.20 -4.79 -7.00
C LYS A 181 -14.37 -3.44 -7.71
N ALA A 182 -15.58 -3.12 -8.13
CA ALA A 182 -15.88 -1.79 -8.65
C ALA A 182 -15.66 -0.74 -7.55
N LEU A 183 -15.14 0.43 -7.93
CA LEU A 183 -15.06 1.58 -7.03
C LEU A 183 -16.48 2.11 -6.84
N GLU A 184 -16.94 2.23 -5.60
CA GLU A 184 -18.22 2.86 -5.30
C GLU A 184 -18.06 4.38 -5.44
N ALA A 185 -18.87 5.02 -6.29
CA ALA A 185 -18.73 6.44 -6.61
C ALA A 185 -18.98 7.38 -5.40
N ASP A 186 -19.59 6.88 -4.35
CA ASP A 186 -20.08 7.68 -3.20
C ASP A 186 -19.05 7.81 -2.04
N THR A 187 -17.83 7.31 -2.23
CA THR A 187 -16.86 7.22 -1.14
C THR A 187 -16.18 8.55 -0.79
N GLY A 188 -16.12 9.50 -1.72
CA GLY A 188 -15.39 10.76 -1.53
C GLY A 188 -16.05 11.74 -0.54
N GLU A 189 -17.38 11.84 -0.53
CA GLU A 189 -18.09 12.81 0.32
C GLU A 189 -18.20 12.37 1.79
N THR A 190 -18.12 11.07 2.05
CA THR A 190 -18.26 10.50 3.39
C THR A 190 -16.93 10.38 4.14
N LEU A 191 -15.82 10.42 3.43
CA LEU A 191 -14.48 10.16 3.93
C LEU A 191 -13.67 11.46 4.12
N GLY A 192 -14.07 12.42 4.89
CA GLY A 192 -13.36 13.70 5.11
C GLY A 192 -11.86 13.57 5.48
N GLY A 193 -11.16 14.69 5.60
CA GLY A 193 -9.78 14.75 6.07
C GLY A 193 -8.75 14.24 5.04
N GLU A 194 -7.91 13.29 5.43
CA GLU A 194 -6.80 12.77 4.60
C GLU A 194 -7.28 12.07 3.31
N PHE A 195 -8.46 11.46 3.32
CA PHE A 195 -9.07 10.92 2.11
C PHE A 195 -9.40 12.02 1.10
N GLY A 196 -9.85 13.19 1.58
CA GLY A 196 -10.03 14.37 0.73
C GLY A 196 -8.72 14.74 0.02
N ALA A 197 -7.61 14.82 0.76
CA ALA A 197 -6.29 15.12 0.20
C ALA A 197 -5.85 14.08 -0.86
N LEU A 198 -6.10 12.79 -0.61
CA LEU A 198 -5.84 11.73 -1.60
C LEU A 198 -6.65 11.97 -2.88
N PHE A 199 -7.95 12.20 -2.78
CA PHE A 199 -8.81 12.37 -3.95
C PHE A 199 -8.53 13.69 -4.68
N ASP A 200 -8.19 14.77 -3.98
CA ASP A 200 -7.76 16.03 -4.57
C ASP A 200 -6.47 15.86 -5.37
N TRP A 201 -5.50 15.13 -4.82
CA TRP A 201 -4.27 14.79 -5.54
C TRP A 201 -4.55 13.95 -6.79
N LEU A 202 -5.39 12.91 -6.68
CA LEU A 202 -5.78 12.06 -7.82
C LEU A 202 -6.47 12.89 -8.92
N ALA A 203 -7.37 13.78 -8.54
CA ALA A 203 -8.05 14.67 -9.48
C ALA A 203 -7.06 15.58 -10.19
N ALA A 204 -6.14 16.21 -9.45
CA ALA A 204 -5.10 17.07 -10.02
C ALA A 204 -4.19 16.32 -11.01
N CYS A 205 -3.81 15.07 -10.71
CA CYS A 205 -3.03 14.23 -11.63
C CYS A 205 -3.80 13.93 -12.92
N LEU A 206 -5.08 13.59 -12.81
CA LEU A 206 -5.93 13.32 -13.99
C LEU A 206 -6.17 14.57 -14.84
N GLU A 207 -6.38 15.73 -14.22
CA GLU A 207 -6.54 17.01 -14.92
C GLU A 207 -5.27 17.44 -15.66
N ARG A 208 -4.13 17.29 -15.01
CA ARG A 208 -2.82 17.58 -15.59
C ARG A 208 -2.44 16.56 -16.69
N GLY A 209 -2.92 15.35 -16.57
CA GLY A 209 -2.60 14.24 -17.47
C GLY A 209 -1.26 13.56 -17.18
N SER A 210 -0.68 13.81 -16.01
CA SER A 210 0.61 13.21 -15.59
C SER A 210 0.75 13.13 -14.09
N VAL A 211 1.69 12.27 -13.64
CA VAL A 211 2.18 12.21 -12.25
C VAL A 211 3.69 12.44 -12.29
N GLU A 212 4.18 13.43 -11.58
CA GLU A 212 5.61 13.69 -11.46
C GLU A 212 6.26 12.66 -10.52
N GLU A 213 7.52 12.29 -10.79
CA GLU A 213 8.25 11.27 -10.02
C GLU A 213 8.24 11.56 -8.52
N TYR A 214 8.42 12.82 -8.11
CA TYR A 214 8.41 13.22 -6.70
C TYR A 214 7.03 13.12 -6.03
N GLU A 215 5.94 13.06 -6.81
CA GLU A 215 4.56 12.91 -6.31
C GLU A 215 4.16 11.46 -6.04
N PHE A 216 4.99 10.48 -6.44
CA PHE A 216 4.69 9.08 -6.17
C PHE A 216 4.71 8.71 -4.68
N ARG A 217 5.26 9.59 -3.84
CA ARG A 217 5.25 9.49 -2.39
C ARG A 217 4.57 10.71 -1.79
N VAL A 218 3.25 10.69 -1.76
CA VAL A 218 2.49 11.75 -1.10
C VAL A 218 2.24 11.35 0.34
N SER A 219 2.69 12.18 1.27
CA SER A 219 2.52 11.97 2.70
C SER A 219 1.69 13.12 3.28
N CYS A 220 0.67 12.81 4.07
CA CYS A 220 -0.02 13.77 4.91
C CYS A 220 0.78 13.96 6.21
N TYR A 221 1.69 14.95 6.23
CA TYR A 221 2.30 15.46 7.46
C TYR A 221 1.55 16.70 7.93
#